data_d8b246a8648ccc5af9863eaae7151b5c
#
_entry.id   d8b246a8648ccc5af9863eaae7151b5c
#
_cell.length_a   1.000
_cell.length_b   1.000
_cell.length_c   1.000
_cell.angle_alpha   90.00
_cell.angle_beta   90.00
_cell.angle_gamma   90.00
#
_symmetry.space_group_name_H-M   'P 1'
#
loop_
_entity.id
_entity.type
_entity.pdbx_description
1 polymer ?
#
loop_
_entity_poly.entity_id
_entity_poly.type
_entity_poly.pdbx_seq_one_letter_code
_entity_poly.pdbx_strand_id
1 'polypeptide(L)'
;MADARELIEPVRAFLGAPRCAALSTVGADGAPRQIVIHYLLGEDYLLINGHRDRRWVANLRRDPRVSLIVHDQTDYLHYVSIRGTATLLDEGEPAVADAMRQAERYGEDPADFADQPRVSFRVDVERLTDYR
;
A
#
# COMPACT_ATOMS: atom_id res chain seq x y z
N MET A 1 19.75 6.66 10.04
CA MET A 1 18.40 6.08 9.98
C MET A 1 17.45 6.97 10.78
N ALA A 2 16.35 7.35 10.18
CA ALA A 2 15.38 8.25 10.81
C ALA A 2 14.07 7.53 11.07
N ASP A 3 13.48 7.76 12.23
CA ASP A 3 12.19 7.23 12.64
C ASP A 3 11.20 8.38 12.68
N ALA A 4 10.08 8.24 11.95
CA ALA A 4 9.09 9.31 11.83
C ALA A 4 7.68 8.72 11.70
N ARG A 5 6.68 9.60 11.64
CA ARG A 5 5.28 9.22 11.42
C ARG A 5 4.67 9.97 10.23
N GLU A 6 5.38 10.95 9.72
CA GLU A 6 4.84 11.82 8.68
C GLU A 6 5.47 11.51 7.32
N LEU A 7 4.65 11.58 6.28
CA LEU A 7 5.09 11.40 4.90
C LEU A 7 5.60 12.73 4.35
N ILE A 8 6.76 13.14 4.84
CA ILE A 8 7.42 14.39 4.43
C ILE A 8 8.71 14.07 3.67
N GLU A 9 9.34 15.13 3.12
CA GLU A 9 10.62 14.96 2.41
C GLU A 9 11.74 14.54 3.37
N PRO A 10 12.67 13.70 2.94
CA PRO A 10 12.81 13.15 1.56
C PRO A 10 12.01 11.87 1.30
N VAL A 11 11.33 11.33 2.32
CA VAL A 11 10.55 10.10 2.21
C VAL A 11 9.46 10.23 1.14
N ARG A 12 8.81 11.39 1.12
CA ARG A 12 7.73 11.64 0.17
C ARG A 12 8.20 11.53 -1.29
N ALA A 13 9.36 12.10 -1.60
CA ALA A 13 9.94 11.99 -2.95
C ALA A 13 10.27 10.54 -3.30
N PHE A 14 10.81 9.79 -2.35
CA PHE A 14 11.13 8.39 -2.55
C PHE A 14 9.87 7.56 -2.84
N LEU A 15 8.84 7.71 -2.02
CA LEU A 15 7.58 6.99 -2.20
C LEU A 15 6.78 7.49 -3.40
N GLY A 16 7.05 8.71 -3.87
CA GLY A 16 6.39 9.28 -5.03
C GLY A 16 6.76 8.61 -6.35
N ALA A 17 7.90 7.96 -6.43
CA ALA A 17 8.24 7.14 -7.60
C ALA A 17 7.40 5.85 -7.60
N PRO A 18 7.01 5.32 -8.77
CA PRO A 18 6.21 4.09 -8.84
C PRO A 18 7.07 2.87 -8.49
N ARG A 19 7.05 2.51 -7.23
CA ARG A 19 7.78 1.37 -6.68
C ARG A 19 6.79 0.32 -6.19
N CYS A 20 7.23 -0.93 -6.13
CA CYS A 20 6.44 -2.00 -5.50
C CYS A 20 6.69 -1.98 -4.00
N ALA A 21 5.71 -2.45 -3.26
CA ALA A 21 5.81 -2.64 -1.82
C ALA A 21 5.61 -4.11 -1.47
N ALA A 22 6.34 -4.60 -0.47
CA ALA A 22 6.02 -5.86 0.18
C ALA A 22 5.10 -5.55 1.36
N LEU A 23 3.88 -6.04 1.28
CA LEU A 23 2.83 -5.79 2.27
C LEU A 23 2.70 -7.01 3.19
N SER A 24 2.68 -6.76 4.49
CA SER A 24 2.43 -7.79 5.50
C SER A 24 1.09 -7.54 6.19
N THR A 25 0.29 -8.59 6.26
CA THR A 25 -1.00 -8.59 6.95
C THR A 25 -1.06 -9.77 7.91
N VAL A 26 -2.03 -9.77 8.81
CA VAL A 26 -2.21 -10.84 9.80
C VAL A 26 -3.28 -11.81 9.31
N GLY A 27 -2.90 -13.06 9.14
CA GLY A 27 -3.82 -14.11 8.70
C GLY A 27 -4.83 -14.51 9.77
N ALA A 28 -5.81 -15.31 9.39
CA ALA A 28 -6.86 -15.80 10.30
C ALA A 28 -6.29 -16.62 11.45
N ASP A 29 -5.15 -17.27 11.22
CA ASP A 29 -4.43 -18.06 12.22
C ASP A 29 -3.48 -17.23 13.09
N GLY A 30 -3.44 -15.91 12.89
CA GLY A 30 -2.51 -15.01 13.58
C GLY A 30 -1.14 -14.94 12.96
N ALA A 31 -0.84 -15.74 11.95
CA ALA A 31 0.46 -15.72 11.29
C ALA A 31 0.57 -14.56 10.30
N PRO A 32 1.77 -13.95 10.18
CA PRO A 32 1.97 -12.90 9.18
C PRO A 32 1.98 -13.46 7.77
N ARG A 33 1.42 -12.70 6.84
CA ARG A 33 1.39 -13.02 5.41
C ARG A 33 2.00 -11.88 4.63
N GLN A 34 2.73 -12.18 3.56
CA GLN A 34 3.37 -11.17 2.72
C GLN A 34 2.98 -11.33 1.26
N ILE A 35 2.80 -10.21 0.60
CA ILE A 35 2.60 -10.14 -0.86
C ILE A 35 3.29 -8.90 -1.40
N VAL A 36 3.51 -8.88 -2.71
CA VAL A 36 3.97 -7.68 -3.40
C VAL A 36 2.76 -6.97 -3.98
N ILE A 37 2.66 -5.68 -3.72
CA ILE A 37 1.57 -4.83 -4.21
C ILE A 37 2.09 -3.53 -4.78
N HIS A 38 1.21 -2.82 -5.49
CA HIS A 38 1.36 -1.42 -5.83
C HIS A 38 0.66 -0.56 -4.78
N TYR A 39 0.93 0.75 -4.79
CA TYR A 39 0.29 1.69 -3.88
C TYR A 39 0.14 3.05 -4.56
N LEU A 40 -0.71 3.88 -4.00
CA LEU A 40 -0.81 5.30 -4.35
C LEU A 40 -0.40 6.12 -3.12
N LEU A 41 0.32 7.20 -3.36
CA LEU A 41 0.73 8.11 -2.30
C LEU A 41 -0.33 9.20 -2.13
N GLY A 42 -0.96 9.26 -0.95
CA GLY A 42 -1.84 10.34 -0.57
C GLY A 42 -1.09 11.46 0.11
N GLU A 43 -1.80 12.42 0.66
CA GLU A 43 -1.19 13.57 1.33
C GLU A 43 -0.48 13.14 2.63
N ASP A 44 -1.19 12.38 3.47
CA ASP A 44 -0.68 11.91 4.76
C ASP A 44 -0.91 10.42 4.98
N TYR A 45 -1.12 9.66 3.90
CA TYR A 45 -1.42 8.24 3.96
C TYR A 45 -0.97 7.54 2.68
N LEU A 46 -0.92 6.22 2.72
CA LEU A 46 -0.80 5.40 1.51
C LEU A 46 -2.15 4.76 1.21
N LEU A 47 -2.47 4.66 -0.06
CA LEU A 47 -3.68 3.97 -0.49
C LEU A 47 -3.27 2.65 -1.14
N ILE A 48 -3.86 1.57 -0.68
CA ILE A 48 -3.69 0.24 -1.28
C ILE A 48 -5.03 -0.25 -1.79
N ASN A 49 -5.01 -0.88 -2.95
CA ASN A 49 -6.21 -1.30 -3.65
C ASN A 49 -6.03 -2.71 -4.17
N GLY A 50 -7.04 -3.53 -4.03
CA GLY A 50 -6.99 -4.90 -4.50
C GLY A 50 -8.35 -5.44 -4.89
N HIS A 51 -8.34 -6.58 -5.59
CA HIS A 51 -9.56 -7.31 -5.90
C HIS A 51 -10.19 -7.80 -4.59
N ARG A 52 -11.50 -7.67 -4.50
CA ARG A 52 -12.28 -8.02 -3.29
C ARG A 52 -11.97 -9.43 -2.76
N ASP A 53 -11.66 -10.37 -3.64
CA ASP A 53 -11.46 -11.77 -3.27
C ASP A 53 -10.01 -12.09 -2.82
N ARG A 54 -9.13 -11.11 -2.80
CA ARG A 54 -7.76 -11.33 -2.33
C ARG A 54 -7.72 -11.61 -0.84
N ARG A 55 -6.86 -12.55 -0.46
CA ARG A 55 -6.71 -12.96 0.94
C ARG A 55 -6.28 -11.81 1.83
N TRP A 56 -5.37 -10.96 1.35
CA TRP A 56 -4.90 -9.83 2.15
C TRP A 56 -6.01 -8.81 2.42
N VAL A 57 -6.97 -8.68 1.51
CA VAL A 57 -8.16 -7.84 1.72
C VAL A 57 -9.00 -8.39 2.86
N ALA A 58 -9.25 -9.71 2.86
CA ALA A 58 -9.98 -10.35 3.95
C ALA A 58 -9.22 -10.23 5.27
N ASN A 59 -7.89 -10.35 5.24
CA ASN A 59 -7.06 -10.19 6.43
C ASN A 59 -7.22 -8.79 7.04
N LEU A 60 -7.17 -7.74 6.21
CA LEU A 60 -7.29 -6.36 6.70
C LEU A 60 -8.70 -6.03 7.21
N ARG A 61 -9.72 -6.67 6.68
CA ARG A 61 -11.08 -6.52 7.22
C ARG A 61 -11.19 -7.07 8.64
N ARG A 62 -10.44 -8.12 8.94
CA ARG A 62 -10.47 -8.79 10.23
C ARG A 62 -9.50 -8.17 11.22
N ASP A 63 -8.30 -7.81 10.76
CA ASP A 63 -7.24 -7.24 11.59
C ASP A 63 -6.58 -6.10 10.82
N PRO A 64 -6.73 -4.84 11.26
CA PRO A 64 -6.26 -3.68 10.51
C PRO A 64 -4.74 -3.46 10.59
N ARG A 65 -4.02 -4.24 11.39
CA ARG A 65 -2.57 -4.09 11.49
C ARG A 65 -1.88 -4.42 10.18
N VAL A 66 -0.99 -3.56 9.76
CA VAL A 66 -0.32 -3.68 8.48
C VAL A 66 1.10 -3.16 8.58
N SER A 67 2.00 -3.77 7.83
CA SER A 67 3.32 -3.20 7.59
C SER A 67 3.66 -3.34 6.12
N LEU A 68 4.49 -2.44 5.63
CA LEU A 68 5.00 -2.54 4.28
C LEU A 68 6.39 -1.96 4.18
N ILE A 69 7.15 -2.47 3.23
CA ILE A 69 8.48 -1.96 2.91
C ILE A 69 8.56 -1.67 1.43
N VAL A 70 9.13 -0.51 1.11
CA VAL A 70 9.40 -0.07 -0.26
C VAL A 70 10.89 0.14 -0.38
N HIS A 71 11.54 -0.51 -1.33
CA HIS A 71 12.98 -0.35 -1.52
C HIS A 71 13.32 0.14 -2.91
N ASP A 72 14.51 0.73 -3.04
CA ASP A 72 15.04 1.13 -4.34
C ASP A 72 15.35 -0.12 -5.16
N GLN A 73 15.04 -0.10 -6.45
CA GLN A 73 15.25 -1.26 -7.33
C GLN A 73 16.73 -1.55 -7.59
N THR A 74 17.58 -0.52 -7.52
CA THR A 74 19.02 -0.66 -7.78
C THR A 74 19.84 -0.70 -6.51
N ASP A 75 19.29 -0.23 -5.38
CA ASP A 75 19.95 -0.22 -4.08
C ASP A 75 18.96 -0.65 -3.01
N TYR A 76 18.88 -1.97 -2.76
CA TYR A 76 17.93 -2.51 -1.80
C TYR A 76 18.22 -2.11 -0.36
N LEU A 77 19.38 -1.52 -0.09
CA LEU A 77 19.71 -0.96 1.23
C LEU A 77 19.13 0.42 1.43
N HIS A 78 18.57 1.02 0.38
CA HIS A 78 17.78 2.24 0.51
C HIS A 78 16.30 1.84 0.50
N TYR A 79 15.64 1.96 1.66
CA TYR A 79 14.24 1.55 1.79
C TYR A 79 13.49 2.40 2.81
N VAL A 80 12.19 2.40 2.68
CA VAL A 80 11.26 2.98 3.65
C VAL A 80 10.40 1.84 4.18
N SER A 81 10.40 1.66 5.49
CA SER A 81 9.60 0.66 6.18
C SER A 81 8.50 1.37 6.95
N ILE A 82 7.26 0.92 6.78
CA ILE A 82 6.10 1.53 7.39
C ILE A 82 5.33 0.48 8.18
N ARG A 83 4.94 0.86 9.40
CA ARG A 83 3.96 0.12 10.18
C ARG A 83 2.76 1.02 10.41
N GLY A 84 1.57 0.50 10.24
CA GLY A 84 0.38 1.32 10.38
C GLY A 84 -0.90 0.53 10.54
N THR A 85 -1.99 1.24 10.35
CA THR A 85 -3.35 0.72 10.43
C THR A 85 -4.05 0.97 9.10
N ALA A 86 -4.65 -0.08 8.55
CA ALA A 86 -5.41 0.00 7.31
C ALA A 86 -6.90 0.16 7.62
N THR A 87 -7.51 1.20 7.06
CA THR A 87 -8.94 1.47 7.21
C THR A 87 -9.62 1.35 5.86
N LEU A 88 -10.75 0.65 5.82
CA LEU A 88 -11.54 0.52 4.61
C LEU A 88 -12.03 1.90 4.17
N LEU A 89 -11.71 2.30 2.94
CA LEU A 89 -12.18 3.55 2.35
C LEU A 89 -13.41 3.35 1.50
N ASP A 90 -13.35 2.39 0.58
CA ASP A 90 -14.39 2.20 -0.41
C ASP A 90 -14.37 0.81 -1.02
N GLU A 91 -15.54 0.35 -1.47
CA GLU A 91 -15.71 -0.94 -2.15
C GLU A 91 -16.45 -0.80 -3.49
N GLY A 92 -16.89 0.41 -3.83
CA GLY A 92 -17.67 0.68 -5.03
C GLY A 92 -16.89 1.37 -6.13
N GLU A 93 -17.57 2.26 -6.85
CA GLU A 93 -16.96 2.99 -7.96
C GLU A 93 -15.69 3.76 -7.61
N PRO A 94 -15.59 4.43 -6.43
CA PRO A 94 -14.35 5.09 -6.06
C PRO A 94 -13.16 4.12 -5.95
N ALA A 95 -13.37 2.89 -5.49
CA ALA A 95 -12.32 1.90 -5.41
C ALA A 95 -11.87 1.46 -6.81
N VAL A 96 -12.80 1.35 -7.76
CA VAL A 96 -12.47 1.07 -9.16
C VAL A 96 -11.68 2.23 -9.76
N ALA A 97 -12.08 3.46 -9.48
CA ALA A 97 -11.34 4.65 -9.94
C ALA A 97 -9.91 4.66 -9.38
N ASP A 98 -9.74 4.29 -8.11
CA ASP A 98 -8.41 4.17 -7.51
C ASP A 98 -7.56 3.10 -8.20
N ALA A 99 -8.16 1.96 -8.55
CA ALA A 99 -7.47 0.90 -9.28
C ALA A 99 -7.01 1.38 -10.65
N MET A 100 -7.84 2.16 -11.33
CA MET A 100 -7.52 2.71 -12.64
C MET A 100 -6.39 3.74 -12.57
N ARG A 101 -6.40 4.61 -11.55
CA ARG A 101 -5.30 5.55 -11.30
C ARG A 101 -4.00 4.82 -11.00
N GLN A 102 -4.09 3.75 -10.21
CA GLN A 102 -2.93 2.92 -9.90
C GLN A 102 -2.38 2.26 -11.17
N ALA A 103 -3.24 1.75 -12.03
CA ALA A 103 -2.84 1.17 -13.30
C ALA A 103 -2.06 2.18 -14.15
N GLU A 104 -2.55 3.41 -14.28
CA GLU A 104 -1.84 4.45 -15.01
C GLU A 104 -0.45 4.71 -14.44
N ARG A 105 -0.35 4.81 -13.13
CA ARG A 105 0.92 5.06 -12.44
C ARG A 105 1.96 3.99 -12.72
N TYR A 106 1.53 2.72 -12.82
CA TYR A 106 2.43 1.58 -12.99
C TYR A 106 2.51 1.06 -14.43
N GLY A 107 1.94 1.80 -15.38
CA GLY A 107 2.05 1.44 -16.80
C GLY A 107 1.14 0.30 -17.24
N GLU A 108 0.08 0.03 -16.48
CA GLU A 108 -0.93 -0.96 -16.84
C GLU A 108 -2.11 -0.28 -17.53
N ASP A 109 -2.95 -1.05 -18.25
CA ASP A 109 -4.13 -0.51 -18.90
C ASP A 109 -5.26 -0.32 -17.88
N PRO A 110 -5.70 0.92 -17.62
CA PRO A 110 -6.79 1.18 -16.68
C PRO A 110 -8.08 0.42 -17.03
N ALA A 111 -8.35 0.20 -18.32
CA ALA A 111 -9.56 -0.49 -18.75
C ALA A 111 -9.67 -1.92 -18.21
N ASP A 112 -8.54 -2.56 -17.92
CA ASP A 112 -8.53 -3.93 -17.38
C ASP A 112 -9.18 -4.00 -16.00
N PHE A 113 -9.32 -2.88 -15.30
CA PHE A 113 -9.85 -2.82 -13.95
C PHE A 113 -11.28 -2.29 -13.87
N ALA A 114 -11.83 -1.81 -14.98
CA ALA A 114 -13.11 -1.07 -15.00
C ALA A 114 -14.29 -1.87 -14.47
N ASP A 115 -14.31 -3.18 -14.68
CA ASP A 115 -15.43 -4.06 -14.28
C ASP A 115 -15.08 -4.99 -13.12
N GLN A 116 -13.96 -4.75 -12.44
CA GLN A 116 -13.55 -5.59 -11.33
C GLN A 116 -14.13 -5.10 -10.00
N PRO A 117 -14.51 -6.02 -9.11
CA PRO A 117 -14.91 -5.64 -7.75
C PRO A 117 -13.64 -5.30 -6.95
N ARG A 118 -13.41 -4.02 -6.76
CA ARG A 118 -12.19 -3.50 -6.10
C ARG A 118 -12.49 -2.99 -4.70
N VAL A 119 -11.45 -2.98 -3.87
CA VAL A 119 -11.51 -2.47 -2.51
C VAL A 119 -10.30 -1.56 -2.28
N SER A 120 -10.53 -0.40 -1.68
CA SER A 120 -9.46 0.52 -1.29
C SER A 120 -9.36 0.62 0.21
N PHE A 121 -8.12 0.58 0.70
CA PHE A 121 -7.81 0.84 2.11
C PHE A 121 -6.87 2.04 2.19
N ARG A 122 -7.07 2.84 3.23
CA ARG A 122 -6.16 3.88 3.65
C ARG A 122 -5.21 3.31 4.69
N VAL A 123 -3.91 3.45 4.48
CA VAL A 123 -2.88 3.07 5.47
C VAL A 123 -2.40 4.34 6.16
N ASP A 124 -2.72 4.46 7.44
CA ASP A 124 -2.22 5.55 8.27
C ASP A 124 -0.92 5.11 8.92
N VAL A 125 0.10 5.96 8.82
CA VAL A 125 1.44 5.65 9.29
C VAL A 125 1.53 5.84 10.80
N GLU A 126 1.87 4.78 11.52
CA GLU A 126 2.15 4.84 12.94
C GLU A 126 3.65 4.97 13.21
N ARG A 127 4.46 4.31 12.38
CA ARG A 127 5.90 4.33 12.49
C ARG A 127 6.54 4.19 11.11
N LEU A 128 7.56 4.99 10.86
CA LEU A 128 8.26 5.00 9.59
C LEU A 128 9.76 5.03 9.81
N THR A 129 10.48 4.16 9.11
CA THR A 129 11.93 4.15 9.10
C THR A 129 12.42 4.40 7.69
N ASP A 130 13.25 5.42 7.52
CA ASP A 130 13.90 5.76 6.26
C ASP A 130 15.36 5.34 6.38
N TYR A 131 15.72 4.25 5.72
CA TYR A 131 17.06 3.69 5.74
C TYR A 131 17.78 4.00 4.43
N ARG A 132 18.98 4.51 4.55
CA ARG A 132 19.82 4.88 3.39
C ARG A 132 21.24 4.42 3.52
#